data_f26dec659a791a82bf4cc77162bbb72b
#
_entry.id   f26dec659a791a82bf4cc77162bbb72b
#
_cell.length_a   1.000
_cell.length_b   1.000
_cell.length_c   1.000
_cell.angle_alpha   90.00
_cell.angle_beta   90.00
_cell.angle_gamma   90.00
#
_symmetry.space_group_name_H-M   'P 1'
#
loop_
_entity.id
_entity.type
_entity.pdbx_description
1 polymer ?
#
loop_
_entity_poly.entity_id
_entity_poly.type
_entity_poly.pdbx_seq_one_letter_code
_entity_poly.pdbx_strand_id
1 'polypeptide(L)'
;MSNKFMERAIELSIKSVNSGTGPFGAVVVKNNKIISEGFNTVTLTNDPTSHAEIVAIRNACKVLNNFSLEGYDLYTTCEPCPMCLSAIYWARIKKIYYANTRSDAQKIDFSDSMIYEELNKTIKDRKIPMHQMMREEAIKAFELW
;
A
#
# COMPACT_ATOMS: atom_id res chain seq x y z
N MET A 1 0.76 -2.60 -24.58
CA MET A 1 1.42 -1.26 -24.64
C MET A 1 2.48 -1.22 -23.55
N SER A 2 3.72 -0.99 -23.89
CA SER A 2 4.80 -0.93 -22.89
C SER A 2 4.80 0.43 -22.18
N ASN A 3 5.16 0.41 -20.89
CA ASN A 3 5.31 1.60 -20.07
C ASN A 3 6.51 1.41 -19.15
N LYS A 4 7.52 2.22 -19.30
CA LYS A 4 8.79 2.08 -18.59
C LYS A 4 8.66 2.06 -17.05
N PHE A 5 7.65 2.72 -16.49
CA PHE A 5 7.42 2.75 -15.05
C PHE A 5 6.78 1.45 -14.56
N MET A 6 5.81 0.93 -15.32
CA MET A 6 5.23 -0.38 -15.03
C MET A 6 6.25 -1.49 -15.27
N GLU A 7 7.07 -1.41 -16.32
CA GLU A 7 8.17 -2.35 -16.54
C GLU A 7 9.11 -2.39 -15.32
N ARG A 8 9.46 -1.22 -14.77
CA ARG A 8 10.29 -1.15 -13.57
C ARG A 8 9.60 -1.76 -12.35
N ALA A 9 8.32 -1.50 -12.14
CA ALA A 9 7.55 -2.13 -11.06
C ALA A 9 7.51 -3.66 -11.21
N ILE A 10 7.38 -4.17 -12.44
CA ILE A 10 7.42 -5.62 -12.73
C ILE A 10 8.80 -6.21 -12.41
N GLU A 11 9.89 -5.56 -12.81
CA GLU A 11 11.24 -6.00 -12.43
C GLU A 11 11.41 -6.09 -10.91
N LEU A 12 10.88 -5.13 -10.16
CA LEU A 12 10.89 -5.14 -8.70
C LEU A 12 10.07 -6.29 -8.12
N SER A 13 8.93 -6.62 -8.74
CA SER A 13 8.11 -7.76 -8.31
C SER A 13 8.84 -9.10 -8.50
N ILE A 14 9.57 -9.27 -9.58
CA ILE A 14 10.41 -10.45 -9.85
C ILE A 14 11.57 -10.51 -8.84
N LYS A 15 12.23 -9.39 -8.58
CA LYS A 15 13.27 -9.29 -7.55
C LYS A 15 12.73 -9.71 -6.18
N SER A 16 11.51 -9.29 -5.86
CA SER A 16 10.83 -9.65 -4.61
C SER A 16 10.69 -11.17 -4.45
N VAL A 17 10.17 -11.86 -5.48
CA VAL A 17 10.06 -13.33 -5.50
C VAL A 17 11.44 -13.98 -5.32
N ASN A 18 12.44 -13.54 -6.06
CA ASN A 18 13.81 -14.08 -5.99
C ASN A 18 14.46 -13.82 -4.61
N SER A 19 13.95 -12.87 -3.84
CA SER A 19 14.38 -12.58 -2.46
C SER A 19 13.58 -13.36 -1.41
N GLY A 20 12.63 -14.22 -1.81
CA GLY A 20 11.83 -15.06 -0.92
C GLY A 20 10.64 -14.35 -0.29
N THR A 21 10.11 -13.32 -0.93
CA THR A 21 8.94 -12.58 -0.47
C THR A 21 7.90 -12.41 -1.59
N GLY A 22 6.75 -11.81 -1.30
CA GLY A 22 5.60 -11.78 -2.20
C GLY A 22 5.85 -11.07 -3.54
N PRO A 23 5.13 -11.44 -4.63
CA PRO A 23 5.41 -11.04 -6.01
C PRO A 23 4.88 -9.64 -6.34
N PHE A 24 5.28 -8.62 -5.60
CA PHE A 24 4.75 -7.27 -5.73
C PHE A 24 5.85 -6.22 -5.81
N GLY A 25 5.67 -5.26 -6.71
CA GLY A 25 6.56 -4.13 -6.91
C GLY A 25 5.79 -2.85 -7.21
N ALA A 26 6.34 -1.71 -6.81
CA ALA A 26 5.73 -0.40 -7.03
C ALA A 26 6.78 0.69 -7.20
N VAL A 27 6.43 1.74 -7.96
CA VAL A 27 7.23 2.94 -8.10
C VAL A 27 6.37 4.19 -7.99
N VAL A 28 6.91 5.22 -7.33
CA VAL A 28 6.31 6.56 -7.26
C VAL A 28 6.96 7.45 -8.31
N VAL A 29 6.15 8.14 -9.11
CA VAL A 29 6.60 8.87 -10.30
C VAL A 29 6.09 10.31 -10.28
N LYS A 30 6.92 11.23 -10.72
CA LYS A 30 6.54 12.62 -11.04
C LYS A 30 7.39 13.16 -12.17
N ASN A 31 6.79 13.96 -13.05
CA ASN A 31 7.50 14.62 -14.15
C ASN A 31 8.37 13.64 -14.97
N ASN A 32 7.78 12.49 -15.31
CA ASN A 32 8.43 11.44 -16.09
C ASN A 32 9.71 10.84 -15.45
N LYS A 33 9.81 10.92 -14.10
CA LYS A 33 10.94 10.38 -13.32
C LYS A 33 10.43 9.51 -12.18
N ILE A 34 11.12 8.40 -11.93
CA ILE A 34 10.91 7.58 -10.73
C ILE A 34 11.54 8.31 -9.54
N ILE A 35 10.74 8.57 -8.52
CA ILE A 35 11.16 9.23 -7.27
C ILE A 35 11.55 8.19 -6.21
N SER A 36 10.80 7.10 -6.16
CA SER A 36 11.07 5.99 -5.25
C SER A 36 10.61 4.67 -5.83
N GLU A 37 11.16 3.61 -5.27
CA GLU A 37 10.84 2.23 -5.60
C GLU A 37 10.52 1.44 -4.34
N GLY A 38 9.71 0.40 -4.49
CA GLY A 38 9.41 -0.54 -3.41
C GLY A 38 9.06 -1.92 -3.97
N PHE A 39 9.40 -2.94 -3.22
CA PHE A 39 8.91 -4.30 -3.42
C PHE A 39 8.48 -4.87 -2.07
N ASN A 40 7.71 -5.94 -2.08
CA ASN A 40 7.25 -6.56 -0.84
C ASN A 40 8.43 -7.02 0.01
N THR A 41 8.51 -6.56 1.26
CA THR A 41 9.57 -6.93 2.21
C THR A 41 9.00 -7.56 3.50
N VAL A 42 7.75 -7.99 3.49
CA VAL A 42 7.05 -8.53 4.68
C VAL A 42 7.88 -9.61 5.38
N THR A 43 8.31 -10.62 4.65
CA THR A 43 9.08 -11.73 5.23
C THR A 43 10.55 -11.39 5.51
N LEU A 44 11.09 -10.38 4.84
CA LEU A 44 12.48 -9.94 5.04
C LEU A 44 12.65 -9.09 6.30
N THR A 45 11.64 -8.32 6.63
CA THR A 45 11.69 -7.34 7.75
C THR A 45 10.77 -7.71 8.91
N ASN A 46 10.03 -8.83 8.81
CA ASN A 46 8.99 -9.23 9.76
C ASN A 46 7.97 -8.11 10.02
N ASP A 47 7.60 -7.40 8.96
CA ASP A 47 6.61 -6.32 8.99
C ASP A 47 5.44 -6.65 8.06
N PRO A 48 4.26 -7.04 8.59
CA PRO A 48 3.10 -7.40 7.78
C PRO A 48 2.57 -6.24 6.95
N THR A 49 2.94 -5.01 7.25
CA THR A 49 2.52 -3.81 6.50
C THR A 49 3.43 -3.46 5.33
N SER A 50 4.62 -4.08 5.23
CA SER A 50 5.62 -3.75 4.20
C SER A 50 5.29 -4.31 2.82
N HIS A 51 4.08 -4.01 2.32
CA HIS A 51 3.72 -4.20 0.93
C HIS A 51 4.51 -3.26 0.01
N ALA A 52 4.62 -3.59 -1.27
CA ALA A 52 5.40 -2.83 -2.24
C ALA A 52 5.02 -1.34 -2.25
N GLU A 53 3.71 -1.05 -2.26
CA GLU A 53 3.19 0.32 -2.27
C GLU A 53 3.56 1.07 -0.99
N ILE A 54 3.46 0.42 0.17
CA ILE A 54 3.85 1.01 1.46
C ILE A 54 5.33 1.35 1.47
N VAL A 55 6.18 0.44 1.00
CA VAL A 55 7.64 0.66 0.91
C VAL A 55 7.94 1.82 -0.03
N ALA A 56 7.31 1.86 -1.22
CA ALA A 56 7.50 2.94 -2.19
C ALA A 56 7.06 4.31 -1.63
N ILE A 57 5.92 4.37 -0.94
CA ILE A 57 5.41 5.58 -0.28
C ILE A 57 6.38 6.05 0.81
N ARG A 58 6.82 5.17 1.71
CA ARG A 58 7.77 5.48 2.77
C ARG A 58 9.08 6.04 2.21
N ASN A 59 9.61 5.40 1.17
CA ASN A 59 10.84 5.83 0.51
C ASN A 59 10.65 7.20 -0.16
N ALA A 60 9.54 7.44 -0.85
CA ALA A 60 9.23 8.73 -1.45
C ALA A 60 9.16 9.85 -0.40
N CYS A 61 8.41 9.64 0.67
CA CYS A 61 8.27 10.60 1.76
C CYS A 61 9.61 10.92 2.42
N LYS A 62 10.47 9.92 2.59
CA LYS A 62 11.81 10.08 3.13
C LYS A 62 12.71 10.92 2.21
N VAL A 63 12.76 10.59 0.91
CA VAL A 63 13.56 11.31 -0.07
C VAL A 63 13.12 12.77 -0.20
N LEU A 64 11.80 13.00 -0.18
CA LEU A 64 11.22 14.34 -0.32
C LEU A 64 11.17 15.12 0.99
N ASN A 65 11.43 14.48 2.11
CA ASN A 65 11.22 15.02 3.45
C ASN A 65 9.82 15.65 3.61
N ASN A 66 8.80 14.94 3.13
CA ASN A 66 7.41 15.40 3.11
C ASN A 66 6.48 14.19 3.24
N PHE A 67 5.43 14.31 4.06
CA PHE A 67 4.40 13.28 4.19
C PHE A 67 3.35 13.33 3.05
N SER A 68 3.30 14.38 2.26
CA SER A 68 2.37 14.52 1.13
C SER A 68 3.06 14.21 -0.20
N LEU A 69 2.43 13.32 -0.98
CA LEU A 69 2.81 12.99 -2.35
C LEU A 69 1.81 13.57 -3.36
N GLU A 70 1.25 14.74 -3.05
CA GLU A 70 0.32 15.43 -3.95
C GLU A 70 0.97 15.72 -5.30
N GLY A 71 0.29 15.35 -6.38
CA GLY A 71 0.80 15.48 -7.74
C GLY A 71 1.71 14.33 -8.20
N TYR A 72 1.97 13.32 -7.36
CA TYR A 72 2.70 12.10 -7.73
C TYR A 72 1.75 11.00 -8.18
N ASP A 73 2.22 10.15 -9.07
CA ASP A 73 1.53 8.95 -9.53
C ASP A 73 2.20 7.70 -8.96
N LEU A 74 1.42 6.66 -8.72
CA LEU A 74 1.89 5.34 -8.31
C LEU A 74 1.67 4.33 -9.42
N TYR A 75 2.70 3.57 -9.75
CA TYR A 75 2.62 2.38 -10.60
C TYR A 75 2.85 1.17 -9.71
N THR A 76 1.94 0.22 -9.72
CA THR A 76 2.00 -1.00 -8.91
C THR A 76 1.64 -2.23 -9.73
N THR A 77 2.30 -3.34 -9.49
CA THR A 77 2.10 -4.56 -10.27
C THR A 77 0.79 -5.26 -10.00
N CYS A 78 0.10 -4.89 -8.92
CA CYS A 78 -1.22 -5.43 -8.59
C CYS A 78 -2.13 -4.32 -8.06
N GLU A 79 -3.42 -4.47 -8.32
CA GLU A 79 -4.47 -3.64 -7.73
C GLU A 79 -4.28 -3.56 -6.21
N PRO A 80 -4.16 -2.36 -5.61
CA PRO A 80 -3.86 -2.20 -4.19
C PRO A 80 -4.88 -2.87 -3.28
N CYS A 81 -4.41 -3.57 -2.25
CA CYS A 81 -5.26 -4.05 -1.18
C CYS A 81 -5.84 -2.90 -0.35
N PRO A 82 -6.82 -3.14 0.54
CA PRO A 82 -7.43 -2.08 1.35
C PRO A 82 -6.43 -1.27 2.19
N MET A 83 -5.41 -1.92 2.76
CA MET A 83 -4.35 -1.23 3.52
C MET A 83 -3.57 -0.27 2.64
N CYS A 84 -3.10 -0.74 1.48
CA CYS A 84 -2.32 0.07 0.54
C CYS A 84 -3.16 1.18 -0.08
N LEU A 85 -4.41 0.89 -0.45
CA LEU A 85 -5.33 1.91 -0.96
C LEU A 85 -5.53 3.03 0.06
N SER A 86 -5.75 2.70 1.33
CA SER A 86 -5.87 3.68 2.40
C SER A 86 -4.59 4.52 2.56
N ALA A 87 -3.42 3.87 2.53
CA ALA A 87 -2.14 4.57 2.59
C ALA A 87 -1.93 5.53 1.41
N ILE A 88 -2.36 5.14 0.20
CA ILE A 88 -2.31 5.96 -1.01
C ILE A 88 -3.16 7.23 -0.85
N TYR A 89 -4.36 7.10 -0.29
CA TYR A 89 -5.21 8.26 0.04
C TYR A 89 -4.58 9.16 1.09
N TRP A 90 -4.04 8.60 2.18
CA TRP A 90 -3.33 9.37 3.20
C TRP A 90 -2.13 10.13 2.64
N ALA A 91 -1.39 9.51 1.71
CA ALA A 91 -0.26 10.13 1.02
C ALA A 91 -0.68 11.16 -0.04
N ARG A 92 -1.97 11.28 -0.38
CA ARG A 92 -2.53 12.19 -1.39
C ARG A 92 -1.98 11.97 -2.79
N ILE A 93 -1.70 10.71 -3.16
CA ILE A 93 -1.28 10.33 -4.51
C ILE A 93 -2.37 10.69 -5.50
N LYS A 94 -1.95 11.22 -6.66
CA LYS A 94 -2.84 11.76 -7.70
C LYS A 94 -3.52 10.67 -8.53
N LYS A 95 -2.75 9.63 -8.93
CA LYS A 95 -3.24 8.53 -9.79
C LYS A 95 -2.56 7.23 -9.45
N ILE A 96 -3.29 6.14 -9.64
CA ILE A 96 -2.80 4.77 -9.52
C ILE A 96 -2.88 4.11 -10.89
N TYR A 97 -1.79 3.48 -11.30
CA TYR A 97 -1.72 2.58 -12.45
C TYR A 97 -1.37 1.19 -11.93
N TYR A 98 -2.15 0.20 -12.29
CA TYR A 98 -1.94 -1.18 -11.84
C TYR A 98 -1.99 -2.16 -13.01
N ALA A 99 -1.34 -3.32 -12.86
CA ALA A 99 -1.27 -4.37 -13.87
C ALA A 99 -2.20 -5.54 -13.53
N ASN A 100 -1.83 -6.37 -12.55
CA ASN A 100 -2.65 -7.51 -12.12
C ASN A 100 -3.88 -7.05 -11.33
N THR A 101 -4.95 -7.84 -11.40
CA THR A 101 -6.19 -7.58 -10.67
C THR A 101 -6.21 -8.28 -9.31
N ARG A 102 -7.18 -7.95 -8.46
CA ARG A 102 -7.49 -8.69 -7.22
C ARG A 102 -7.74 -10.17 -7.50
N SER A 103 -8.43 -10.48 -8.62
CA SER A 103 -8.71 -11.84 -9.03
C SER A 103 -7.43 -12.63 -9.36
N ASP A 104 -6.45 -11.98 -9.97
CA ASP A 104 -5.14 -12.60 -10.23
C ASP A 104 -4.39 -12.89 -8.93
N ALA A 105 -4.39 -11.95 -7.97
CA ALA A 105 -3.80 -12.14 -6.65
C ALA A 105 -4.47 -13.29 -5.87
N GLN A 106 -5.79 -13.41 -5.95
CA GLN A 106 -6.54 -14.50 -5.32
C GLN A 106 -6.13 -15.87 -5.82
N LYS A 107 -5.81 -16.02 -7.12
CA LYS A 107 -5.38 -17.29 -7.73
C LYS A 107 -4.05 -17.81 -7.16
N ILE A 108 -3.26 -16.96 -6.55
CA ILE A 108 -1.97 -17.29 -5.93
C ILE A 108 -2.01 -17.16 -4.40
N ASP A 109 -3.19 -17.29 -3.81
CA ASP A 109 -3.45 -17.25 -2.35
C ASP A 109 -3.18 -15.90 -1.66
N PHE A 110 -3.13 -14.80 -2.41
CA PHE A 110 -3.09 -13.43 -1.88
C PHE A 110 -4.47 -12.76 -1.96
N SER A 111 -5.47 -13.35 -1.29
CA SER A 111 -6.83 -12.78 -1.27
C SER A 111 -6.99 -11.73 -0.17
N ASP A 112 -7.52 -10.57 -0.54
CA ASP A 112 -7.93 -9.50 0.36
C ASP A 112 -9.47 -9.39 0.51
N SER A 113 -10.21 -10.32 -0.06
CA SER A 113 -11.68 -10.32 -0.08
C SER A 113 -12.29 -10.21 1.32
N MET A 114 -11.73 -10.92 2.29
CA MET A 114 -12.17 -10.87 3.68
C MET A 114 -12.06 -9.46 4.27
N ILE A 115 -11.00 -8.72 3.95
CA ILE A 115 -10.81 -7.36 4.46
C ILE A 115 -11.88 -6.42 3.89
N TYR A 116 -12.19 -6.52 2.59
CA TYR A 116 -13.26 -5.75 1.98
C TYR A 116 -14.62 -6.05 2.61
N GLU A 117 -14.91 -7.32 2.90
CA GLU A 117 -16.12 -7.74 3.60
C GLU A 117 -16.19 -7.15 5.02
N GLU A 118 -15.09 -7.22 5.77
CA GLU A 118 -15.00 -6.68 7.13
C GLU A 118 -15.20 -5.16 7.18
N LEU A 119 -14.68 -4.41 6.21
CA LEU A 119 -14.85 -2.97 6.11
C LEU A 119 -16.32 -2.57 5.89
N ASN A 120 -17.11 -3.41 5.23
CA ASN A 120 -18.54 -3.17 5.00
C ASN A 120 -19.43 -3.53 6.20
N LYS A 121 -18.90 -4.21 7.21
CA LYS A 121 -19.64 -4.57 8.42
C LYS A 121 -19.66 -3.43 9.43
N THR A 122 -20.71 -3.43 10.28
CA THR A 122 -20.69 -2.60 11.48
C THR A 122 -19.62 -3.10 12.45
N ILE A 123 -19.14 -2.24 13.34
CA ILE A 123 -18.06 -2.59 14.29
C ILE A 123 -18.36 -3.86 15.07
N LYS A 124 -19.61 -4.01 15.54
CA LYS A 124 -20.06 -5.16 16.34
C LYS A 124 -20.05 -6.50 15.58
N ASP A 125 -20.14 -6.46 14.26
CA ASP A 125 -20.28 -7.65 13.40
C ASP A 125 -18.94 -8.12 12.82
N ARG A 126 -17.84 -7.40 13.11
CA ARG A 126 -16.49 -7.73 12.63
C ARG A 126 -15.90 -8.93 13.36
N LYS A 127 -15.11 -9.73 12.66
CA LYS A 127 -14.43 -10.92 13.22
C LYS A 127 -13.45 -10.57 14.34
N ILE A 128 -12.73 -9.45 14.19
CA ILE A 128 -11.86 -8.95 15.26
C ILE A 128 -12.71 -8.05 16.14
N PRO A 129 -12.98 -8.45 17.41
CA PRO A 129 -13.78 -7.64 18.30
C PRO A 129 -13.14 -6.29 18.58
N MET A 130 -13.96 -5.25 18.58
CA MET A 130 -13.53 -3.88 18.89
C MET A 130 -14.36 -3.35 20.06
N HIS A 131 -13.69 -2.95 21.14
CA HIS A 131 -14.31 -2.43 22.35
C HIS A 131 -13.88 -0.98 22.57
N GLN A 132 -14.85 -0.07 22.64
CA GLN A 132 -14.57 1.32 23.01
C GLN A 132 -14.32 1.43 24.51
N MET A 133 -13.25 2.15 24.88
CA MET A 133 -12.95 2.46 26.28
C MET A 133 -12.22 3.80 26.37
N MET A 134 -12.35 4.47 27.52
CA MET A 134 -11.63 5.69 27.89
C MET A 134 -11.72 6.83 26.85
N ARG A 135 -12.89 6.98 26.21
CA ARG A 135 -13.10 8.01 25.18
C ARG A 135 -12.92 9.43 25.73
N GLU A 136 -13.43 9.69 26.94
CA GLU A 136 -13.37 11.03 27.57
C GLU A 136 -11.94 11.45 27.90
N GLU A 137 -11.09 10.51 28.28
CA GLU A 137 -9.67 10.75 28.51
C GLU A 137 -8.92 10.94 27.21
N ALA A 138 -9.22 10.11 26.21
CA ALA A 138 -8.55 10.16 24.92
C ALA A 138 -8.89 11.41 24.11
N ILE A 139 -10.10 11.97 24.23
CA ILE A 139 -10.52 13.16 23.50
C ILE A 139 -9.67 14.39 23.86
N LYS A 140 -9.07 14.43 25.03
CA LYS A 140 -8.21 15.53 25.46
C LYS A 140 -7.05 15.80 24.52
N ALA A 141 -6.50 14.77 23.90
CA ALA A 141 -5.44 14.92 22.91
C ALA A 141 -5.93 15.62 21.63
N PHE A 142 -7.20 15.40 21.24
CA PHE A 142 -7.81 16.08 20.11
C PHE A 142 -8.10 17.54 20.39
N GLU A 143 -8.43 17.85 21.64
CA GLU A 143 -8.66 19.24 22.07
C GLU A 143 -7.37 20.06 22.13
N LEU A 144 -6.21 19.39 22.21
CA LEU A 144 -4.89 20.03 22.20
C LEU A 144 -4.33 20.24 20.79
N TRP A 145 -4.91 19.60 19.76
CA TRP A 145 -4.50 19.69 18.35
C TRP A 145 -5.15 20.91 17.69
#